data_291c43cdd106d4c810cb92c82b43627b
#
_entry.id   291c43cdd106d4c810cb92c82b43627b
#
_cell.length_a   1.000
_cell.length_b   1.000
_cell.length_c   1.000
_cell.angle_alpha   90.00
_cell.angle_beta   90.00
_cell.angle_gamma   90.00
#
_symmetry.space_group_name_H-M   'P 1'
#
loop_
_entity.id
_entity.type
_entity.pdbx_description
1 polymer ?
#
loop_
_entity_poly.entity_id
_entity_poly.type
_entity_poly.pdbx_seq_one_letter_code
_entity_poly.pdbx_strand_id
1 'polypeptide(L)'
;MFVMDRGKSLIIPPLFDGTNYAYWKVHMRAFLQSLDEKMWQAIEIGWTKPKEAPANWDDAKIKVANFNSRTLNALLSVVTNEEFKKISSIEIAKEAWTILQTTYEGTKAVKEKKLQRLTISFEEIKMEKDESFDVFYAKLKDIVNTAFNLEETIPKPKIVRKVLGSLLERFHAKITAIEESKDIDKIPLTKLVGNLQNYELGLTRIGKSGKGKSMALKAKSSDTKESSDDEDSKMKSYITR
;
A
#
# COMPACT_ATOMS: atom_id res chain seq x y z
N MET A 1 25.10 -16.84 9.72
CA MET A 1 23.92 -16.01 9.42
C MET A 1 24.43 -14.61 9.05
N PHE A 2 24.73 -14.41 7.76
CA PHE A 2 25.21 -13.10 7.29
C PHE A 2 23.99 -12.22 6.99
N VAL A 3 23.76 -11.26 7.86
CA VAL A 3 22.89 -10.12 7.55
C VAL A 3 23.64 -9.28 6.52
N MET A 4 23.30 -9.42 5.25
CA MET A 4 23.75 -8.47 4.25
C MET A 4 23.06 -7.13 4.53
N ASP A 5 23.87 -6.17 4.95
CA ASP A 5 23.51 -4.76 5.01
C ASP A 5 23.10 -4.31 3.60
N ARG A 6 21.79 -4.15 3.37
CA ARG A 6 21.21 -3.74 2.08
C ARG A 6 21.31 -2.22 1.86
N GLY A 7 22.33 -1.60 2.41
CA GLY A 7 22.61 -0.19 2.33
C GLY A 7 23.50 0.19 1.15
N LYS A 8 22.90 0.55 0.00
CA LYS A 8 23.39 1.70 -0.77
C LYS A 8 24.60 1.52 -1.67
N SER A 9 24.52 0.62 -2.63
CA SER A 9 25.21 0.87 -3.88
C SER A 9 24.19 1.03 -4.99
N LEU A 10 24.10 2.21 -5.59
CA LEU A 10 23.34 2.48 -6.83
C LEU A 10 23.82 1.62 -8.01
N ILE A 11 24.90 0.87 -7.81
CA ILE A 11 25.61 0.07 -8.82
C ILE A 11 25.30 -1.42 -8.68
N ILE A 12 24.75 -1.86 -7.55
CA ILE A 12 24.46 -3.29 -7.33
C ILE A 12 23.01 -3.58 -7.72
N PRO A 13 22.80 -4.43 -8.74
CA PRO A 13 21.45 -4.84 -9.13
C PRO A 13 20.81 -5.70 -8.04
N PRO A 14 19.47 -5.69 -7.94
CA PRO A 14 18.76 -6.49 -6.95
C PRO A 14 18.87 -7.99 -7.28
N LEU A 15 19.38 -8.81 -6.36
CA LEU A 15 19.40 -10.26 -6.52
C LEU A 15 17.98 -10.83 -6.47
N PHE A 16 17.67 -11.74 -7.39
CA PHE A 16 16.41 -12.47 -7.46
C PHE A 16 16.61 -13.94 -7.08
N ASP A 17 15.92 -14.37 -6.05
CA ASP A 17 15.98 -15.71 -5.46
C ASP A 17 14.70 -16.53 -5.68
N GLY A 18 13.80 -16.06 -6.55
CA GLY A 18 12.49 -16.68 -6.79
C GLY A 18 11.40 -16.16 -5.85
N THR A 19 11.72 -15.32 -4.88
CA THR A 19 10.74 -14.72 -3.97
C THR A 19 10.48 -13.26 -4.32
N ASN A 20 9.29 -12.77 -3.94
CA ASN A 20 8.92 -11.36 -4.06
C ASN A 20 9.21 -10.71 -5.44
N TYR A 21 8.83 -11.42 -6.52
CA TYR A 21 9.07 -11.01 -7.90
C TYR A 21 8.59 -9.58 -8.20
N ALA A 22 7.42 -9.19 -7.68
CA ALA A 22 6.87 -7.85 -7.90
C ALA A 22 7.80 -6.73 -7.40
N TYR A 23 8.40 -6.92 -6.23
CA TYR A 23 9.40 -6.00 -5.67
C TYR A 23 10.67 -5.99 -6.52
N TRP A 24 11.21 -7.18 -6.85
CA TRP A 24 12.41 -7.31 -7.68
C TRP A 24 12.21 -6.67 -9.06
N LYS A 25 11.07 -6.90 -9.71
CA LYS A 25 10.74 -6.36 -11.04
C LYS A 25 10.85 -4.83 -11.08
N VAL A 26 10.28 -4.15 -10.08
CA VAL A 26 10.32 -2.67 -9.99
C VAL A 26 11.76 -2.18 -9.80
N HIS A 27 12.51 -2.81 -8.91
CA HIS A 27 13.90 -2.44 -8.66
C HIS A 27 14.81 -2.73 -9.84
N MET A 28 14.64 -3.87 -10.51
CA MET A 28 15.43 -4.23 -11.69
C MET A 28 15.14 -3.32 -12.87
N ARG A 29 13.89 -2.93 -13.08
CA ARG A 29 13.53 -1.91 -14.07
C ARG A 29 14.26 -0.59 -13.80
N ALA A 30 14.15 -0.07 -12.58
CA ALA A 30 14.82 1.17 -12.18
C ALA A 30 16.34 1.08 -12.33
N PHE A 31 16.94 -0.07 -12.01
CA PHE A 31 18.35 -0.34 -12.19
C PHE A 31 18.76 -0.27 -13.67
N LEU A 32 18.06 -0.96 -14.57
CA LEU A 32 18.35 -0.95 -16.00
C LEU A 32 18.23 0.46 -16.59
N GLN A 33 17.17 1.20 -16.23
CA GLN A 33 16.97 2.59 -16.67
C GLN A 33 18.06 3.53 -16.13
N SER A 34 18.57 3.29 -14.92
CA SER A 34 19.65 4.09 -14.34
C SER A 34 21.00 3.91 -15.07
N LEU A 35 21.20 2.74 -15.68
CA LEU A 35 22.40 2.47 -16.50
C LEU A 35 22.29 3.09 -17.89
N ASP A 36 21.17 2.85 -18.57
CA ASP A 36 20.83 3.42 -19.88
C ASP A 36 19.36 3.09 -20.20
N GLU A 37 18.55 4.10 -20.55
CA GLU A 37 17.15 3.91 -20.93
C GLU A 37 16.98 2.88 -22.07
N LYS A 38 17.95 2.78 -22.97
CA LYS A 38 17.94 1.81 -24.06
C LYS A 38 18.09 0.36 -23.60
N MET A 39 18.64 0.12 -22.41
CA MET A 39 18.64 -1.21 -21.81
C MET A 39 17.23 -1.65 -21.42
N TRP A 40 16.43 -0.72 -20.89
CA TRP A 40 15.02 -1.00 -20.62
C TRP A 40 14.20 -1.16 -21.92
N GLN A 41 14.48 -0.34 -22.94
CA GLN A 41 13.87 -0.48 -24.26
C GLN A 41 14.14 -1.84 -24.91
N ALA A 42 15.30 -2.47 -24.64
CA ALA A 42 15.59 -3.82 -25.11
C ALA A 42 14.63 -4.87 -24.52
N ILE A 43 14.02 -4.60 -23.35
CA ILE A 43 12.94 -5.41 -22.77
C ILE A 43 11.57 -5.02 -23.34
N GLU A 44 11.24 -3.75 -23.38
CA GLU A 44 9.93 -3.28 -23.86
C GLU A 44 9.69 -3.57 -25.33
N ILE A 45 10.60 -3.12 -26.18
CA ILE A 45 10.50 -3.28 -27.62
C ILE A 45 10.98 -4.68 -28.03
N GLY A 46 12.10 -5.12 -27.44
CA GLY A 46 12.79 -6.34 -27.80
C GLY A 46 13.80 -6.12 -28.91
N TRP A 47 14.55 -7.18 -29.20
CA TRP A 47 15.50 -7.24 -30.31
C TRP A 47 15.21 -8.47 -31.15
N THR A 48 15.23 -8.30 -32.46
CA THR A 48 15.13 -9.43 -33.41
C THR A 48 16.50 -9.64 -34.01
N LYS A 49 17.09 -10.83 -33.86
CA LYS A 49 18.37 -11.22 -34.42
C LYS A 49 18.30 -11.11 -35.93
N PRO A 50 19.11 -10.26 -36.58
CA PRO A 50 19.13 -10.17 -38.05
C PRO A 50 19.54 -11.50 -38.66
N LYS A 51 19.00 -11.83 -39.83
CA LYS A 51 19.37 -13.04 -40.58
C LYS A 51 20.78 -12.98 -41.18
N GLU A 52 21.27 -11.75 -41.34
CA GLU A 52 22.59 -11.47 -41.91
C GLU A 52 23.67 -11.81 -40.88
N ALA A 53 24.88 -12.16 -41.38
CA ALA A 53 26.05 -12.35 -40.51
C ALA A 53 26.42 -11.05 -39.80
N PRO A 54 26.89 -11.08 -38.53
CA PRO A 54 27.24 -9.88 -37.75
C PRO A 54 28.22 -8.94 -38.44
N ALA A 55 29.10 -9.48 -39.28
CA ALA A 55 30.06 -8.67 -40.05
C ALA A 55 29.41 -7.72 -41.08
N ASN A 56 28.13 -7.96 -41.44
CA ASN A 56 27.34 -7.16 -42.38
C ASN A 56 26.34 -6.23 -41.70
N TRP A 57 26.39 -6.11 -40.38
CA TRP A 57 25.50 -5.21 -39.65
C TRP A 57 25.97 -3.77 -39.71
N ASP A 58 25.03 -2.87 -39.90
CA ASP A 58 25.26 -1.44 -39.76
C ASP A 58 25.36 -1.04 -38.27
N ASP A 59 25.86 0.16 -38.02
CA ASP A 59 26.05 0.69 -36.65
C ASP A 59 24.75 0.68 -35.81
N ALA A 60 23.59 0.87 -36.44
CA ALA A 60 22.32 0.87 -35.74
C ALA A 60 21.97 -0.55 -35.24
N LYS A 61 22.13 -1.56 -36.10
CA LYS A 61 21.93 -2.97 -35.74
C LYS A 61 22.89 -3.40 -34.63
N ILE A 62 24.16 -3.02 -34.73
CA ILE A 62 25.20 -3.29 -33.74
C ILE A 62 24.83 -2.67 -32.38
N LYS A 63 24.39 -1.41 -32.36
CA LYS A 63 23.98 -0.71 -31.12
C LYS A 63 22.83 -1.41 -30.45
N VAL A 64 21.78 -1.79 -31.17
CA VAL A 64 20.61 -2.49 -30.58
C VAL A 64 21.00 -3.88 -30.08
N ALA A 65 21.80 -4.63 -30.81
CA ALA A 65 22.34 -5.92 -30.36
C ALA A 65 23.18 -5.78 -29.09
N ASN A 66 24.01 -4.74 -28.98
CA ASN A 66 24.78 -4.47 -27.77
C ASN A 66 23.90 -4.17 -26.55
N PHE A 67 22.81 -3.40 -26.72
CA PHE A 67 21.87 -3.14 -25.64
C PHE A 67 21.14 -4.43 -25.20
N ASN A 68 20.72 -5.27 -26.15
CA ASN A 68 20.17 -6.58 -25.84
C ASN A 68 21.16 -7.42 -25.01
N SER A 69 22.41 -7.52 -25.46
CA SER A 69 23.43 -8.32 -24.77
C SER A 69 23.76 -7.78 -23.38
N ARG A 70 23.89 -6.47 -23.21
CA ARG A 70 24.12 -5.84 -21.90
C ARG A 70 22.96 -6.07 -20.95
N THR A 71 21.72 -5.95 -21.43
CA THR A 71 20.53 -6.18 -20.64
C THR A 71 20.40 -7.64 -20.24
N LEU A 72 20.63 -8.56 -21.18
CA LEU A 72 20.60 -9.99 -20.88
C LEU A 72 21.68 -10.37 -19.86
N ASN A 73 22.90 -9.87 -20.02
CA ASN A 73 23.98 -10.11 -19.04
C ASN A 73 23.60 -9.57 -17.64
N ALA A 74 22.97 -8.39 -17.57
CA ALA A 74 22.49 -7.83 -16.32
C ALA A 74 21.44 -8.75 -15.67
N LEU A 75 20.49 -9.30 -16.44
CA LEU A 75 19.50 -10.25 -15.92
C LEU A 75 20.14 -11.54 -15.42
N LEU A 76 21.06 -12.14 -16.17
CA LEU A 76 21.73 -13.39 -15.82
C LEU A 76 22.62 -13.24 -14.56
N SER A 77 23.18 -12.05 -14.35
CA SER A 77 24.07 -11.77 -13.21
C SER A 77 23.36 -11.61 -11.86
N VAL A 78 22.05 -11.42 -11.87
CA VAL A 78 21.27 -11.09 -10.67
C VAL A 78 20.26 -12.14 -10.26
N VAL A 79 20.39 -13.32 -10.79
CA VAL A 79 19.49 -14.45 -10.47
C VAL A 79 20.28 -15.57 -9.81
N THR A 80 19.61 -16.34 -8.93
CA THR A 80 20.18 -17.55 -8.35
C THR A 80 20.36 -18.65 -9.41
N ASN A 81 21.11 -19.69 -9.10
CA ASN A 81 21.33 -20.82 -10.02
C ASN A 81 20.02 -21.48 -10.49
N GLU A 82 19.01 -21.51 -9.64
CA GLU A 82 17.72 -22.10 -10.00
C GLU A 82 16.99 -21.26 -11.05
N GLU A 83 17.02 -19.94 -10.87
CA GLU A 83 16.41 -19.00 -11.81
C GLU A 83 17.22 -18.85 -13.10
N PHE A 84 18.56 -18.90 -12.99
CA PHE A 84 19.47 -18.92 -14.12
C PHE A 84 19.15 -20.07 -15.10
N LYS A 85 18.88 -21.26 -14.61
CA LYS A 85 18.55 -22.41 -15.46
C LYS A 85 17.33 -22.17 -16.35
N LYS A 86 16.40 -21.33 -15.94
CA LYS A 86 15.18 -21.03 -16.70
C LYS A 86 15.44 -20.12 -17.91
N ILE A 87 16.49 -19.30 -17.85
CA ILE A 87 16.77 -18.27 -18.86
C ILE A 87 18.17 -18.39 -19.49
N SER A 88 18.99 -19.36 -19.08
CA SER A 88 20.37 -19.51 -19.51
C SER A 88 20.55 -19.81 -21.02
N SER A 89 19.56 -20.40 -21.67
CA SER A 89 19.58 -20.69 -23.10
C SER A 89 19.02 -19.57 -23.98
N ILE A 90 18.60 -18.47 -23.38
CA ILE A 90 17.92 -17.37 -24.07
C ILE A 90 18.95 -16.35 -24.54
N GLU A 91 18.86 -15.90 -25.79
CA GLU A 91 19.73 -14.87 -26.39
C GLU A 91 19.07 -13.47 -26.41
N ILE A 92 17.77 -13.39 -26.14
CA ILE A 92 16.98 -12.16 -26.24
C ILE A 92 16.52 -11.73 -24.84
N ALA A 93 16.94 -10.54 -24.43
CA ALA A 93 16.63 -10.01 -23.09
C ALA A 93 15.12 -9.95 -22.80
N LYS A 94 14.31 -9.57 -23.78
CA LYS A 94 12.84 -9.56 -23.68
C LYS A 94 12.26 -10.94 -23.40
N GLU A 95 12.78 -11.98 -24.06
CA GLU A 95 12.33 -13.34 -23.83
C GLU A 95 12.69 -13.83 -22.43
N ALA A 96 13.94 -13.58 -21.99
CA ALA A 96 14.37 -13.92 -20.63
C ALA A 96 13.50 -13.23 -19.58
N TRP A 97 13.22 -11.93 -19.76
CA TRP A 97 12.30 -11.19 -18.90
C TRP A 97 10.89 -11.78 -18.91
N THR A 98 10.35 -12.11 -20.08
CA THR A 98 9.01 -12.68 -20.25
C THR A 98 8.89 -14.05 -19.57
N ILE A 99 9.94 -14.88 -19.64
CA ILE A 99 9.98 -16.17 -18.95
C ILE A 99 9.87 -15.98 -17.43
N LEU A 100 10.69 -15.08 -16.85
CA LEU A 100 10.62 -14.76 -15.42
C LEU A 100 9.26 -14.19 -15.06
N GLN A 101 8.75 -13.24 -15.84
CA GLN A 101 7.45 -12.64 -15.60
C GLN A 101 6.32 -13.67 -15.65
N THR A 102 6.29 -14.52 -16.65
CA THR A 102 5.26 -15.57 -16.79
C THR A 102 5.35 -16.60 -15.66
N THR A 103 6.57 -16.94 -15.25
CA THR A 103 6.80 -17.91 -14.17
C THR A 103 6.23 -17.43 -12.85
N TYR A 104 6.41 -16.13 -12.51
CA TYR A 104 6.07 -15.59 -11.19
C TYR A 104 4.76 -14.81 -11.14
N GLU A 105 4.38 -14.13 -12.20
CA GLU A 105 3.09 -13.43 -12.27
C GLU A 105 1.97 -14.30 -12.87
N GLY A 106 2.34 -15.30 -13.66
CA GLY A 106 1.43 -16.12 -14.43
C GLY A 106 1.18 -15.61 -15.85
N THR A 107 0.47 -16.40 -16.62
CA THR A 107 0.04 -16.03 -17.98
C THR A 107 -0.91 -14.83 -17.94
N LYS A 108 -1.13 -14.20 -19.10
CA LYS A 108 -2.09 -13.09 -19.25
C LYS A 108 -3.47 -13.45 -18.69
N ALA A 109 -3.96 -14.67 -18.97
CA ALA A 109 -5.25 -15.16 -18.48
C ALA A 109 -5.28 -15.28 -16.93
N VAL A 110 -4.17 -15.68 -16.30
CA VAL A 110 -4.05 -15.74 -14.84
C VAL A 110 -4.01 -14.34 -14.24
N LYS A 111 -3.28 -13.41 -14.86
CA LYS A 111 -3.28 -11.98 -14.46
C LYS A 111 -4.69 -11.39 -14.50
N GLU A 112 -5.41 -11.56 -15.61
CA GLU A 112 -6.77 -11.07 -15.78
C GLU A 112 -7.72 -11.62 -14.70
N LYS A 113 -7.64 -12.90 -14.38
CA LYS A 113 -8.43 -13.50 -13.28
C LYS A 113 -8.06 -12.92 -11.91
N LYS A 114 -6.76 -12.69 -11.65
CA LYS A 114 -6.30 -12.04 -10.41
C LYS A 114 -6.85 -10.62 -10.31
N LEU A 115 -6.76 -9.83 -11.39
CA LEU A 115 -7.28 -8.47 -11.46
C LEU A 115 -8.80 -8.42 -11.27
N GLN A 116 -9.55 -9.34 -11.87
CA GLN A 116 -10.98 -9.44 -11.67
C GLN A 116 -11.33 -9.69 -10.19
N ARG A 117 -10.61 -10.59 -9.51
CA ARG A 117 -10.80 -10.84 -8.06
C ARG A 117 -10.46 -9.59 -7.23
N LEU A 118 -9.37 -8.91 -7.56
CA LEU A 118 -8.98 -7.66 -6.87
C LEU A 118 -10.03 -6.56 -7.07
N THR A 119 -10.62 -6.45 -8.25
CA THR A 119 -11.72 -5.52 -8.52
C THR A 119 -12.93 -5.82 -7.64
N ILE A 120 -13.33 -7.08 -7.54
CA ILE A 120 -14.43 -7.50 -6.66
C ILE A 120 -14.07 -7.17 -5.19
N SER A 121 -12.87 -7.56 -4.73
CA SER A 121 -12.42 -7.24 -3.37
C SER A 121 -12.40 -5.74 -3.09
N PHE A 122 -11.98 -4.92 -4.07
CA PHE A 122 -12.01 -3.46 -3.96
C PHE A 122 -13.44 -2.92 -3.87
N GLU A 123 -14.39 -3.46 -4.62
CA GLU A 123 -15.79 -3.02 -4.57
C GLU A 123 -16.51 -3.48 -3.28
N GLU A 124 -16.15 -4.64 -2.76
CA GLU A 124 -16.79 -5.24 -1.58
C GLU A 124 -16.20 -4.75 -0.25
N ILE A 125 -14.91 -4.33 -0.22
CA ILE A 125 -14.26 -3.96 1.03
C ILE A 125 -15.01 -2.85 1.77
N LYS A 126 -15.33 -3.11 3.04
CA LYS A 126 -15.95 -2.17 3.98
C LYS A 126 -15.25 -2.30 5.32
N MET A 127 -15.29 -1.24 6.10
CA MET A 127 -14.81 -1.23 7.47
C MET A 127 -15.72 -2.07 8.36
N GLU A 128 -15.15 -2.99 9.13
CA GLU A 128 -15.89 -3.83 10.07
C GLU A 128 -16.18 -3.09 11.39
N LYS A 129 -17.22 -3.54 12.12
CA LYS A 129 -17.75 -2.84 13.31
C LYS A 129 -16.70 -2.53 14.37
N ASP A 130 -15.83 -3.50 14.66
CA ASP A 130 -14.80 -3.39 15.71
C ASP A 130 -13.39 -3.09 15.13
N GLU A 131 -13.35 -2.78 13.84
CA GLU A 131 -12.11 -2.49 13.14
C GLU A 131 -11.69 -1.02 13.33
N SER A 132 -10.36 -0.78 13.47
CA SER A 132 -9.83 0.58 13.41
C SER A 132 -9.68 1.04 11.96
N PHE A 133 -9.67 2.35 11.77
CA PHE A 133 -9.43 2.94 10.45
C PHE A 133 -8.08 2.48 9.84
N ASP A 134 -7.05 2.36 10.66
CA ASP A 134 -5.72 1.95 10.19
C ASP A 134 -5.72 0.53 9.63
N VAL A 135 -6.41 -0.41 10.28
CA VAL A 135 -6.53 -1.79 9.81
C VAL A 135 -7.33 -1.87 8.51
N PHE A 136 -8.47 -1.17 8.45
CA PHE A 136 -9.26 -1.06 7.23
C PHE A 136 -8.43 -0.48 6.07
N TYR A 137 -7.75 0.65 6.30
CA TYR A 137 -6.95 1.31 5.28
C TYR A 137 -5.76 0.47 4.82
N ALA A 138 -5.15 -0.30 5.72
CA ALA A 138 -4.09 -1.25 5.37
C ALA A 138 -4.59 -2.34 4.40
N LYS A 139 -5.77 -2.93 4.65
CA LYS A 139 -6.41 -3.89 3.74
C LYS A 139 -6.69 -3.27 2.35
N LEU A 140 -7.24 -2.05 2.32
CA LEU A 140 -7.50 -1.35 1.06
C LEU A 140 -6.22 -1.04 0.31
N LYS A 141 -5.18 -0.59 1.01
CA LYS A 141 -3.87 -0.30 0.42
C LYS A 141 -3.21 -1.55 -0.15
N ASP A 142 -3.37 -2.70 0.50
CA ASP A 142 -2.85 -3.97 -0.01
C ASP A 142 -3.50 -4.35 -1.35
N ILE A 143 -4.82 -4.22 -1.48
CA ILE A 143 -5.54 -4.43 -2.75
C ILE A 143 -5.01 -3.48 -3.84
N VAL A 144 -4.85 -2.18 -3.53
CA VAL A 144 -4.35 -1.17 -4.48
C VAL A 144 -2.92 -1.49 -4.92
N ASN A 145 -2.05 -1.85 -3.98
CA ASN A 145 -0.65 -2.19 -4.28
C ASN A 145 -0.56 -3.49 -5.10
N THR A 146 -1.41 -4.48 -4.79
CA THR A 146 -1.44 -5.74 -5.54
C THR A 146 -1.91 -5.52 -6.98
N ALA A 147 -2.92 -4.65 -7.20
CA ALA A 147 -3.34 -4.26 -8.54
C ALA A 147 -2.21 -3.54 -9.31
N PHE A 148 -1.53 -2.60 -8.65
CA PHE A 148 -0.38 -1.89 -9.22
C PHE A 148 0.76 -2.84 -9.63
N ASN A 149 1.06 -3.85 -8.80
CA ASN A 149 2.06 -4.88 -9.12
C ASN A 149 1.68 -5.74 -10.34
N LEU A 150 0.38 -5.83 -10.65
CA LEU A 150 -0.14 -6.47 -11.84
C LEU A 150 -0.31 -5.48 -13.03
N GLU A 151 0.30 -4.30 -12.94
CA GLU A 151 0.27 -3.24 -13.96
C GLU A 151 -1.09 -2.55 -14.13
N GLU A 152 -2.00 -2.71 -13.15
CA GLU A 152 -3.28 -2.03 -13.11
C GLU A 152 -3.27 -0.89 -12.07
N THR A 153 -3.51 0.33 -12.51
CA THR A 153 -3.48 1.50 -11.61
C THR A 153 -4.89 1.95 -11.27
N ILE A 154 -5.25 1.88 -9.98
CA ILE A 154 -6.51 2.42 -9.49
C ILE A 154 -6.36 3.93 -9.29
N PRO A 155 -7.18 4.77 -9.95
CA PRO A 155 -7.08 6.23 -9.83
C PRO A 155 -7.28 6.72 -8.40
N LYS A 156 -6.48 7.70 -7.97
CA LYS A 156 -6.57 8.29 -6.62
C LYS A 156 -7.97 8.76 -6.24
N PRO A 157 -8.74 9.45 -7.10
CA PRO A 157 -10.12 9.82 -6.79
C PRO A 157 -11.02 8.61 -6.50
N LYS A 158 -10.84 7.49 -7.23
CA LYS A 158 -11.60 6.26 -6.97
C LYS A 158 -11.27 5.68 -5.58
N ILE A 159 -10.01 5.74 -5.17
CA ILE A 159 -9.58 5.32 -3.83
C ILE A 159 -10.19 6.22 -2.75
N VAL A 160 -10.16 7.54 -2.94
CA VAL A 160 -10.75 8.52 -2.01
C VAL A 160 -12.25 8.25 -1.81
N ARG A 161 -13.01 8.11 -2.89
CA ARG A 161 -14.46 7.79 -2.82
C ARG A 161 -14.70 6.44 -2.12
N LYS A 162 -13.85 5.45 -2.40
CA LYS A 162 -13.96 4.13 -1.75
C LYS A 162 -13.71 4.22 -0.25
N VAL A 163 -12.69 4.96 0.18
CA VAL A 163 -12.44 5.20 1.61
C VAL A 163 -13.68 5.80 2.26
N LEU A 164 -14.18 6.93 1.75
CA LEU A 164 -15.33 7.63 2.35
C LEU A 164 -16.58 6.77 2.39
N GLY A 165 -16.91 6.07 1.29
CA GLY A 165 -18.10 5.23 1.18
C GLY A 165 -18.03 3.88 1.91
N SER A 166 -16.89 3.54 2.50
CA SER A 166 -16.69 2.25 3.20
C SER A 166 -16.59 2.38 4.71
N LEU A 167 -16.61 3.60 5.25
CA LEU A 167 -16.49 3.86 6.68
C LEU A 167 -17.79 3.60 7.44
N LEU A 168 -17.66 3.32 8.73
CA LEU A 168 -18.78 3.12 9.64
C LEU A 168 -19.48 4.43 10.02
N GLU A 169 -20.71 4.31 10.52
CA GLU A 169 -21.56 5.42 10.99
C GLU A 169 -20.83 6.39 11.94
N ARG A 170 -19.93 5.89 12.78
CA ARG A 170 -19.13 6.73 13.70
C ARG A 170 -18.28 7.79 13.00
N PHE A 171 -18.02 7.64 11.70
CA PHE A 171 -17.30 8.61 10.88
C PHE A 171 -18.22 9.57 10.13
N HIS A 172 -19.55 9.37 10.17
CA HIS A 172 -20.53 10.09 9.33
C HIS A 172 -20.37 11.61 9.43
N ALA A 173 -20.32 12.17 10.65
CA ALA A 173 -20.13 13.60 10.84
C ALA A 173 -18.84 14.14 10.19
N LYS A 174 -17.77 13.33 10.20
CA LYS A 174 -16.51 13.71 9.57
C LYS A 174 -16.57 13.61 8.05
N ILE A 175 -17.26 12.61 7.52
CA ILE A 175 -17.47 12.42 6.08
C ILE A 175 -18.25 13.61 5.53
N THR A 176 -19.40 13.94 6.13
CA THR A 176 -20.25 15.08 5.73
C THR A 176 -19.44 16.39 5.71
N ALA A 177 -18.67 16.68 6.76
CA ALA A 177 -17.82 17.86 6.82
C ALA A 177 -16.74 17.90 5.72
N ILE A 178 -16.22 16.75 5.29
CA ILE A 178 -15.28 16.66 4.18
C ILE A 178 -15.97 16.89 2.84
N GLU A 179 -17.14 16.29 2.62
CA GLU A 179 -17.93 16.41 1.39
C GLU A 179 -18.43 17.83 1.18
N GLU A 180 -18.88 18.51 2.23
CA GLU A 180 -19.32 19.91 2.18
C GLU A 180 -18.18 20.90 1.94
N SER A 181 -16.98 20.60 2.41
CA SER A 181 -15.85 21.53 2.41
C SER A 181 -15.02 21.54 1.13
N LYS A 182 -15.06 20.49 0.29
CA LYS A 182 -14.14 20.29 -0.83
C LYS A 182 -14.70 19.41 -1.93
N ASP A 183 -14.22 19.68 -3.15
CA ASP A 183 -14.30 18.75 -4.26
C ASP A 183 -13.52 17.46 -3.92
N ILE A 184 -14.24 16.36 -3.72
CA ILE A 184 -13.71 15.06 -3.31
C ILE A 184 -12.58 14.59 -4.23
N ASP A 185 -12.67 14.88 -5.52
CA ASP A 185 -11.70 14.47 -6.53
C ASP A 185 -10.35 15.18 -6.40
N LYS A 186 -10.31 16.31 -5.70
CA LYS A 186 -9.10 17.11 -5.46
C LYS A 186 -8.45 16.86 -4.09
N ILE A 187 -9.06 16.02 -3.26
CA ILE A 187 -8.50 15.74 -1.92
C ILE A 187 -7.25 14.87 -2.05
N PRO A 188 -6.08 15.33 -1.54
CA PRO A 188 -4.92 14.47 -1.44
C PRO A 188 -5.19 13.29 -0.50
N LEU A 189 -4.99 12.05 -0.99
CA LEU A 189 -5.27 10.83 -0.23
C LEU A 189 -4.55 10.82 1.14
N THR A 190 -3.30 11.28 1.19
CA THR A 190 -2.52 11.38 2.44
C THR A 190 -3.16 12.31 3.47
N LYS A 191 -3.74 13.43 3.02
CA LYS A 191 -4.45 14.38 3.88
C LYS A 191 -5.78 13.80 4.39
N LEU A 192 -6.50 13.09 3.53
CA LEU A 192 -7.72 12.37 3.92
C LEU A 192 -7.43 11.36 5.03
N VAL A 193 -6.43 10.49 4.81
CA VAL A 193 -6.03 9.45 5.76
C VAL A 193 -5.66 10.06 7.11
N GLY A 194 -4.76 11.06 7.16
CA GLY A 194 -4.39 11.72 8.39
C GLY A 194 -5.57 12.38 9.14
N ASN A 195 -6.53 12.96 8.40
CA ASN A 195 -7.72 13.53 9.00
C ASN A 195 -8.64 12.48 9.64
N LEU A 196 -8.79 11.32 9.00
CA LEU A 196 -9.62 10.23 9.52
C LEU A 196 -8.98 9.53 10.72
N GLN A 197 -7.67 9.32 10.71
CA GLN A 197 -6.89 8.81 11.85
C GLN A 197 -7.03 9.71 13.07
N ASN A 198 -6.81 11.02 12.90
CA ASN A 198 -6.96 12.01 13.98
C ASN A 198 -8.40 12.06 14.52
N TYR A 199 -9.41 11.93 13.66
CA TYR A 199 -10.79 11.89 14.08
C TYR A 199 -11.10 10.66 14.93
N GLU A 200 -10.65 9.47 14.52
CA GLU A 200 -10.83 8.22 15.30
C GLU A 200 -10.16 8.31 16.67
N LEU A 201 -8.94 8.86 16.76
CA LEU A 201 -8.27 9.13 18.04
C LEU A 201 -9.08 10.04 18.95
N GLY A 202 -9.78 11.02 18.38
CA GLY A 202 -10.71 11.89 19.12
C GLY A 202 -11.90 11.12 19.68
N LEU A 203 -12.52 10.25 18.89
CA LEU A 203 -13.66 9.43 19.34
C LEU A 203 -13.29 8.50 20.49
N THR A 204 -12.12 7.87 20.44
CA THR A 204 -11.64 6.97 21.49
C THR A 204 -11.35 7.69 22.83
N ARG A 205 -10.90 8.95 22.78
CA ARG A 205 -10.69 9.79 23.96
C ARG A 205 -12.01 10.17 24.63
N ILE A 206 -13.02 10.55 23.86
CA ILE A 206 -14.35 10.92 24.36
C ILE A 206 -15.03 9.70 25.02
N GLY A 207 -14.95 8.52 24.41
CA GLY A 207 -15.49 7.28 24.94
C GLY A 207 -14.87 6.85 26.28
N LYS A 208 -13.57 7.11 26.49
CA LYS A 208 -12.87 6.85 27.76
C LYS A 208 -13.24 7.88 28.84
N SER A 209 -13.43 9.15 28.49
CA SER A 209 -13.83 10.21 29.42
C SER A 209 -15.28 10.08 29.87
N GLY A 210 -16.19 9.59 29.00
CA GLY A 210 -17.59 9.34 29.34
C GLY A 210 -17.80 8.20 30.36
N LYS A 211 -17.01 7.14 30.29
CA LYS A 211 -17.05 6.03 31.27
C LYS A 211 -16.59 6.44 32.66
N GLY A 212 -15.62 7.35 32.76
CA GLY A 212 -15.15 7.88 34.06
C GLY A 212 -16.17 8.78 34.76
N LYS A 213 -16.91 9.60 34.00
CA LYS A 213 -17.96 10.49 34.57
C LYS A 213 -19.21 9.73 35.00
N SER A 214 -19.59 8.65 34.32
CA SER A 214 -20.76 7.85 34.73
C SER A 214 -20.49 7.02 35.98
N MET A 215 -19.26 6.58 36.26
CA MET A 215 -18.88 5.94 37.51
C MET A 215 -18.86 6.93 38.70
N ALA A 216 -18.40 8.18 38.48
CA ALA A 216 -18.39 9.20 39.53
C ALA A 216 -19.79 9.66 39.92
N LEU A 217 -20.74 9.69 38.98
CA LEU A 217 -22.16 9.98 39.28
C LEU A 217 -22.88 8.82 39.98
N LYS A 218 -22.53 7.56 39.70
CA LYS A 218 -23.09 6.39 40.43
C LYS A 218 -22.56 6.28 41.84
N ALA A 219 -21.33 6.67 42.11
CA ALA A 219 -20.77 6.68 43.47
C ALA A 219 -21.40 7.76 44.37
N LYS A 220 -21.91 8.88 43.80
CA LYS A 220 -22.59 9.96 44.55
C LYS A 220 -24.05 9.71 44.84
N SER A 221 -24.70 8.73 44.18
CA SER A 221 -26.12 8.41 44.40
C SER A 221 -26.37 7.25 45.37
N SER A 222 -25.33 6.62 45.95
CA SER A 222 -25.45 5.52 46.86
C SER A 222 -25.24 5.85 48.35
N ASP A 223 -24.96 7.15 48.70
CA ASP A 223 -24.71 7.56 50.07
C ASP A 223 -25.75 8.57 50.59
N THR A 224 -27.06 8.33 50.33
CA THR A 224 -28.11 9.09 51.00
C THR A 224 -29.33 8.18 51.24
N LYS A 225 -29.19 7.30 52.20
CA LYS A 225 -30.30 6.73 52.95
C LYS A 225 -29.84 6.30 54.33
N GLU A 226 -30.68 6.74 55.32
CA GLU A 226 -30.68 6.44 56.76
C GLU A 226 -29.81 7.37 57.62
N SER A 227 -30.42 8.26 58.41
CA SER A 227 -31.28 7.98 59.54
C SER A 227 -32.05 9.24 59.96
N SER A 228 -33.34 9.04 60.18
CA SER A 228 -34.21 9.86 61.02
C SER A 228 -33.78 9.77 62.45
N ASP A 229 -33.81 10.83 63.22
CA ASP A 229 -34.60 11.04 64.42
C ASP A 229 -33.94 12.11 65.31
N ASP A 230 -34.84 12.94 65.76
CA ASP A 230 -34.98 13.61 67.07
C ASP A 230 -34.17 14.81 67.49
N GLU A 231 -34.97 15.76 67.86
CA GLU A 231 -34.95 16.76 68.95
C GLU A 231 -34.28 18.12 68.72
N ASP A 232 -35.17 19.03 68.42
CA ASP A 232 -35.65 20.17 69.23
C ASP A 232 -34.61 21.03 69.97
N SER A 233 -34.84 22.30 69.75
CA SER A 233 -34.54 23.44 70.67
C SER A 233 -33.22 24.21 70.55
N LYS A 234 -33.53 25.48 70.44
CA LYS A 234 -32.86 26.74 70.87
C LYS A 234 -32.17 27.62 69.81
N MET A 235 -33.01 28.41 69.26
CA MET A 235 -33.03 29.88 69.21
C MET A 235 -31.93 30.59 70.01
N LYS A 236 -31.18 31.45 69.34
CA LYS A 236 -30.87 32.86 69.66
C LYS A 236 -29.59 33.35 68.95
N SER A 237 -29.82 34.23 68.04
CA SER A 237 -29.31 35.60 67.98
C SER A 237 -27.82 35.82 68.27
N TYR A 238 -27.16 36.48 67.31
CA TYR A 238 -26.54 37.80 67.49
C TYR A 238 -26.15 38.38 66.14
N ILE A 239 -26.68 39.57 65.97
CA ILE A 239 -26.40 40.62 65.02
C ILE A 239 -25.03 41.29 65.39
N THR A 240 -24.42 41.93 64.39
CA THR A 240 -23.37 42.99 64.44
C THR A 240 -21.93 42.53 64.61
N ARG A 241 -21.08 42.79 63.69
CA ARG A 241 -20.57 44.06 63.17
C ARG A 241 -19.95 43.90 61.76
#